data_50fab0a35aac8f688f0bbd602a42bd10
#
_entry.id   50fab0a35aac8f688f0bbd602a42bd10
#
_cell.length_a   1.000
_cell.length_b   1.000
_cell.length_c   1.000
_cell.angle_alpha   90.00
_cell.angle_beta   90.00
_cell.angle_gamma   90.00
#
_symmetry.space_group_name_H-M   'P 1'
#
loop_
_entity.id
_entity.type
_entity.pdbx_description
1 polymer ?
#
loop_
_entity_poly.entity_id
_entity_poly.type
_entity_poly.pdbx_seq_one_letter_code
_entity_poly.pdbx_strand_id
1 'polypeptide(L)'
;IQECQFTTLGQNITALEIDGTFDDCQALVKSAFMDEELNRHMKLTSANSINVARFLPQSFYYFNAYAQLDKLGKADELVVCVPSGNFGNITAGLFAYWMGLPIKRFVAANNRNDVFLEYLNTGTYTPRPSVATLANAMDVGDPSNFARIIDLFGAFNDPHKEICAMISGHRYTDKELASTIRAVYK
;
A
#
# COMPACT_ATOMS: atom_id res chain seq x y z
N ILE A 1 1.01 9.87 -16.80
CA ILE A 1 1.89 9.83 -15.61
C ILE A 1 2.59 8.49 -15.51
N GLN A 2 1.90 7.35 -15.63
CA GLN A 2 2.53 6.02 -15.56
C GLN A 2 3.58 5.84 -16.67
N GLU A 3 3.29 6.24 -17.90
CA GLU A 3 4.22 6.20 -19.01
C GLU A 3 5.52 6.96 -18.70
N CYS A 4 5.44 8.10 -18.04
CA CYS A 4 6.61 8.89 -17.64
C CYS A 4 7.45 8.21 -16.53
N GLN A 5 6.91 7.24 -15.82
CA GLN A 5 7.65 6.47 -14.81
C GLN A 5 8.48 5.34 -15.42
N PHE A 6 8.09 4.87 -16.60
CA PHE A 6 8.83 3.89 -17.38
C PHE A 6 9.86 4.59 -18.28
N THR A 7 10.83 5.25 -17.66
CA THR A 7 11.85 5.94 -18.43
C THR A 7 12.80 4.93 -19.09
N THR A 8 13.01 5.10 -20.37
CA THR A 8 13.98 4.35 -21.15
C THR A 8 15.21 5.21 -21.48
N LEU A 9 15.57 6.12 -20.58
CA LEU A 9 16.66 7.06 -20.78
C LEU A 9 18.05 6.41 -20.77
N GLY A 10 18.17 5.19 -20.29
CA GLY A 10 19.40 4.39 -20.31
C GLY A 10 19.27 3.16 -21.18
N GLN A 11 20.39 2.66 -21.69
CA GLN A 11 20.44 1.42 -22.48
C GLN A 11 20.21 0.16 -21.62
N ASN A 12 20.23 0.30 -20.30
CA ASN A 12 20.06 -0.78 -19.31
C ASN A 12 18.64 -0.84 -18.71
N ILE A 13 17.70 -0.06 -19.26
CA ILE A 13 16.31 -0.04 -18.82
C ILE A 13 15.42 -0.48 -19.98
N THR A 14 14.58 -1.49 -19.73
CA THR A 14 13.58 -1.99 -20.69
C THR A 14 12.22 -1.99 -20.01
N ALA A 15 11.25 -1.30 -20.61
CA ALA A 15 9.86 -1.37 -20.22
C ALA A 15 9.17 -2.51 -21.00
N LEU A 16 8.54 -3.44 -20.27
CA LEU A 16 7.74 -4.53 -20.84
C LEU A 16 6.28 -4.30 -20.47
N GLU A 17 5.42 -4.30 -21.46
CA GLU A 17 3.97 -4.32 -21.27
C GLU A 17 3.50 -5.76 -21.16
N ILE A 18 2.75 -6.05 -20.10
CA ILE A 18 2.16 -7.37 -19.86
C ILE A 18 0.66 -7.28 -20.13
N ASP A 19 0.15 -8.20 -20.94
CA ASP A 19 -1.29 -8.35 -21.15
C ASP A 19 -1.94 -9.02 -19.93
N GLY A 20 -2.22 -8.20 -18.93
CA GLY A 20 -2.73 -8.66 -17.64
C GLY A 20 -2.93 -7.51 -16.65
N THR A 21 -3.13 -7.87 -15.40
CA THR A 21 -3.34 -6.96 -14.29
C THR A 21 -2.04 -6.70 -13.52
N PHE A 22 -2.08 -5.74 -12.60
CA PHE A 22 -0.97 -5.52 -11.65
C PHE A 22 -0.69 -6.77 -10.79
N ASP A 23 -1.73 -7.51 -10.42
CA ASP A 23 -1.60 -8.74 -9.62
C ASP A 23 -0.87 -9.84 -10.43
N ASP A 24 -1.11 -9.93 -11.74
CA ASP A 24 -0.38 -10.85 -12.63
C ASP A 24 1.10 -10.48 -12.72
N CYS A 25 1.41 -9.19 -12.84
CA CYS A 25 2.80 -8.71 -12.81
C CYS A 25 3.48 -9.04 -11.48
N GLN A 26 2.80 -8.88 -10.35
CA GLN A 26 3.33 -9.25 -9.04
C GLN A 26 3.57 -10.76 -8.92
N ALA A 27 2.65 -11.59 -9.40
CA ALA A 27 2.78 -13.05 -9.40
C ALA A 27 4.00 -13.48 -10.22
N LEU A 28 4.20 -12.90 -11.41
CA LEU A 28 5.36 -13.16 -12.25
C LEU A 28 6.68 -12.82 -11.54
N VAL A 29 6.75 -11.65 -10.91
CA VAL A 29 7.94 -11.22 -10.16
C VAL A 29 8.21 -12.15 -8.97
N LYS A 30 7.19 -12.54 -8.21
CA LYS A 30 7.34 -13.49 -7.10
C LYS A 30 7.84 -14.85 -7.59
N SER A 31 7.33 -15.34 -8.73
CA SER A 31 7.80 -16.59 -9.35
C SER A 31 9.27 -16.50 -9.73
N ALA A 32 9.70 -15.38 -10.33
CA ALA A 32 11.10 -15.17 -10.69
C ALA A 32 12.03 -15.19 -9.46
N PHE A 33 11.61 -14.60 -8.33
CA PHE A 33 12.39 -14.65 -7.09
C PHE A 33 12.52 -16.07 -6.49
N MET A 34 11.55 -16.95 -6.77
CA MET A 34 11.57 -18.34 -6.31
C MET A 34 12.27 -19.29 -7.28
N ASP A 35 12.63 -18.84 -8.47
CA ASP A 35 13.33 -19.63 -9.49
C ASP A 35 14.81 -19.75 -9.14
N GLU A 36 15.22 -20.96 -8.75
CA GLU A 36 16.61 -21.23 -8.35
C GLU A 36 17.61 -21.11 -9.51
N GLU A 37 17.21 -21.48 -10.73
CA GLU A 37 18.07 -21.40 -11.91
C GLU A 37 18.34 -19.94 -12.25
N LEU A 38 17.30 -19.11 -12.28
CA LEU A 38 17.42 -17.69 -12.54
C LEU A 38 18.29 -17.00 -11.48
N ASN A 39 18.09 -17.33 -10.20
CA ASN A 39 18.85 -16.75 -9.10
C ASN A 39 20.33 -17.17 -9.09
N ARG A 40 20.69 -18.31 -9.70
CA ARG A 40 22.10 -18.69 -9.90
C ARG A 40 22.80 -17.87 -10.99
N HIS A 41 22.05 -17.39 -11.97
CA HIS A 41 22.61 -16.65 -13.12
C HIS A 41 22.61 -15.13 -12.89
N MET A 42 21.70 -14.59 -12.09
CA MET A 42 21.61 -13.16 -11.84
C MET A 42 21.12 -12.84 -10.43
N LYS A 43 21.51 -11.68 -9.91
CA LYS A 43 20.99 -11.16 -8.64
C LYS A 43 19.72 -10.37 -8.90
N LEU A 44 18.59 -10.97 -8.55
CA LEU A 44 17.28 -10.31 -8.67
C LEU A 44 17.09 -9.33 -7.52
N THR A 45 16.46 -8.20 -7.83
CA THR A 45 15.94 -7.24 -6.86
C THR A 45 14.64 -6.63 -7.36
N SER A 46 13.92 -5.98 -6.48
CA SER A 46 12.67 -5.31 -6.84
C SER A 46 12.67 -3.87 -6.34
N ALA A 47 12.24 -2.95 -7.21
CA ALA A 47 11.99 -1.56 -6.87
C ALA A 47 10.54 -1.31 -6.39
N ASN A 48 9.77 -2.36 -6.12
CA ASN A 48 8.39 -2.29 -5.65
C ASN A 48 8.30 -2.49 -4.12
N SER A 49 7.15 -2.24 -3.54
CA SER A 49 6.83 -2.36 -2.11
C SER A 49 6.89 -3.81 -1.56
N ILE A 50 7.04 -4.82 -2.41
CA ILE A 50 7.41 -6.18 -1.99
C ILE A 50 8.84 -6.24 -1.39
N ASN A 51 9.70 -5.30 -1.76
CA ASN A 51 11.04 -5.16 -1.20
C ASN A 51 11.00 -4.23 0.02
N VAL A 52 11.45 -4.74 1.19
CA VAL A 52 11.50 -3.97 2.44
C VAL A 52 12.30 -2.66 2.30
N ALA A 53 13.36 -2.65 1.50
CA ALA A 53 14.17 -1.46 1.24
C ALA A 53 13.40 -0.36 0.48
N ARG A 54 12.25 -0.67 -0.10
CA ARG A 54 11.36 0.30 -0.75
C ARG A 54 10.34 0.90 0.20
N PHE A 55 9.70 0.11 1.05
CA PHE A 55 8.66 0.63 1.92
C PHE A 55 9.18 1.14 3.27
N LEU A 56 10.26 0.56 3.81
CA LEU A 56 10.82 1.02 5.08
C LEU A 56 11.22 2.51 5.06
N PRO A 57 11.91 3.04 4.02
CA PRO A 57 12.16 4.47 3.92
C PRO A 57 10.89 5.34 3.81
N GLN A 58 9.75 4.78 3.38
CA GLN A 58 8.48 5.50 3.37
C GLN A 58 8.01 5.85 4.80
N SER A 59 8.48 5.15 5.82
CA SER A 59 8.21 5.51 7.22
C SER A 59 8.69 6.91 7.56
N PHE A 60 9.76 7.39 6.90
CA PHE A 60 10.32 8.73 7.11
C PHE A 60 9.35 9.85 6.73
N TYR A 61 8.44 9.61 5.79
CA TYR A 61 7.38 10.58 5.46
C TYR A 61 6.49 10.86 6.66
N TYR A 62 6.17 9.84 7.45
CA TYR A 62 5.35 9.97 8.65
C TYR A 62 6.09 10.74 9.75
N PHE A 63 7.37 10.46 9.97
CA PHE A 63 8.21 11.23 10.90
C PHE A 63 8.32 12.69 10.47
N ASN A 64 8.56 12.94 9.17
CA ASN A 64 8.65 14.30 8.66
C ASN A 64 7.30 15.03 8.78
N ALA A 65 6.20 14.39 8.43
CA ALA A 65 4.87 14.98 8.56
C ALA A 65 4.56 15.32 10.02
N TYR A 66 4.82 14.41 10.95
CA TYR A 66 4.66 14.65 12.38
C TYR A 66 5.50 15.83 12.83
N ALA A 67 6.78 15.87 12.50
CA ALA A 67 7.69 16.96 12.91
C ALA A 67 7.24 18.33 12.36
N GLN A 68 6.61 18.39 11.18
CA GLN A 68 6.03 19.63 10.66
C GLN A 68 4.78 20.04 11.42
N LEU A 69 3.91 19.09 11.76
CA LEU A 69 2.69 19.33 12.53
C LEU A 69 3.02 19.75 13.97
N ASP A 70 4.01 19.12 14.58
CA ASP A 70 4.48 19.44 15.94
C ASP A 70 4.97 20.88 16.03
N LYS A 71 5.78 21.35 15.08
CA LYS A 71 6.20 22.75 14.99
C LYS A 71 5.03 23.74 14.90
N LEU A 72 3.88 23.29 14.39
CA LEU A 72 2.66 24.09 14.28
C LEU A 72 1.73 23.95 15.49
N GLY A 73 2.10 23.14 16.49
CA GLY A 73 1.23 22.77 17.61
C GLY A 73 -0.02 22.01 17.21
N LYS A 74 0.06 21.17 16.14
CA LYS A 74 -1.04 20.41 15.56
C LYS A 74 -0.77 18.90 15.48
N ALA A 75 0.20 18.41 16.23
CA ALA A 75 0.57 16.99 16.21
C ALA A 75 -0.27 16.13 17.17
N ASP A 76 -1.07 16.74 18.04
CA ASP A 76 -1.93 16.02 18.98
C ASP A 76 -2.98 15.20 18.23
N GLU A 77 -3.14 13.94 18.64
CA GLU A 77 -4.13 13.02 18.09
C GLU A 77 -4.02 12.81 16.56
N LEU A 78 -2.80 12.67 16.04
CA LEU A 78 -2.55 12.51 14.61
C LEU A 78 -3.31 11.30 14.01
N VAL A 79 -4.22 11.57 13.08
CA VAL A 79 -4.90 10.58 12.25
C VAL A 79 -4.39 10.73 10.83
N VAL A 80 -3.96 9.61 10.22
CA VAL A 80 -3.39 9.62 8.87
C VAL A 80 -4.33 8.88 7.91
N CYS A 81 -4.87 9.60 6.93
CA CYS A 81 -5.67 9.01 5.85
C CYS A 81 -4.75 8.68 4.66
N VAL A 82 -4.81 7.45 4.19
CA VAL A 82 -3.91 6.93 3.16
C VAL A 82 -4.71 6.27 2.05
N PRO A 83 -4.59 6.74 0.79
CA PRO A 83 -5.08 6.00 -0.36
C PRO A 83 -4.41 4.64 -0.42
N SER A 84 -5.19 3.57 -0.44
CA SER A 84 -4.70 2.22 -0.17
C SER A 84 -5.01 1.25 -1.31
N GLY A 85 -3.96 0.74 -1.94
CA GLY A 85 -4.00 -0.35 -2.92
C GLY A 85 -3.16 -1.52 -2.41
N ASN A 86 -1.84 -1.48 -2.58
CA ASN A 86 -0.93 -2.54 -2.13
C ASN A 86 -0.49 -2.43 -0.66
N PHE A 87 -0.95 -1.43 0.08
CA PHE A 87 -0.73 -1.20 1.51
C PHE A 87 0.74 -0.97 1.94
N GLY A 88 1.67 -0.75 1.02
CA GLY A 88 3.05 -0.43 1.35
C GLY A 88 3.19 0.85 2.17
N ASN A 89 2.40 1.87 1.85
CA ASN A 89 2.36 3.15 2.54
C ASN A 89 1.84 3.03 3.98
N ILE A 90 0.68 2.39 4.21
CA ILE A 90 0.15 2.14 5.57
C ILE A 90 1.10 1.26 6.38
N THR A 91 1.65 0.20 5.79
CA THR A 91 2.63 -0.66 6.46
C THR A 91 3.84 0.16 6.92
N ALA A 92 4.34 1.08 6.11
CA ALA A 92 5.41 2.00 6.50
C ALA A 92 5.01 2.91 7.67
N GLY A 93 3.77 3.37 7.69
CA GLY A 93 3.20 4.13 8.81
C GLY A 93 3.10 3.31 10.09
N LEU A 94 2.70 2.05 9.99
CA LEU A 94 2.69 1.13 11.13
C LEU A 94 4.10 0.87 11.68
N PHE A 95 5.11 0.76 10.82
CA PHE A 95 6.51 0.71 11.27
C PHE A 95 6.89 1.98 12.02
N ALA A 96 6.52 3.17 11.52
CA ALA A 96 6.77 4.42 12.23
C ALA A 96 6.07 4.45 13.60
N TYR A 97 4.82 3.97 13.68
CA TYR A 97 4.08 3.83 14.93
C TYR A 97 4.81 2.90 15.92
N TRP A 98 5.25 1.72 15.47
CA TRP A 98 6.00 0.77 16.31
C TRP A 98 7.39 1.27 16.71
N MET A 99 7.97 2.20 15.95
CA MET A 99 9.20 2.91 16.33
C MET A 99 8.95 4.05 17.33
N GLY A 100 7.70 4.27 17.74
CA GLY A 100 7.33 5.24 18.78
C GLY A 100 6.72 6.54 18.25
N LEU A 101 6.41 6.66 16.95
CA LEU A 101 5.71 7.84 16.44
C LEU A 101 4.25 7.84 16.94
N PRO A 102 3.78 8.91 17.62
CA PRO A 102 2.46 8.94 18.25
C PRO A 102 1.34 9.16 17.22
N ILE A 103 1.05 8.12 16.45
CA ILE A 103 -0.08 8.09 15.52
C ILE A 103 -1.29 7.49 16.25
N LYS A 104 -2.39 8.22 16.30
CA LYS A 104 -3.62 7.77 16.94
C LYS A 104 -4.31 6.69 16.12
N ARG A 105 -4.38 6.84 14.80
CA ARG A 105 -5.13 5.96 13.91
C ARG A 105 -4.74 6.17 12.45
N PHE A 106 -4.92 5.11 11.66
CA PHE A 106 -4.90 5.17 10.20
C PHE A 106 -6.31 5.05 9.62
N VAL A 107 -6.53 5.68 8.47
CA VAL A 107 -7.72 5.53 7.64
C VAL A 107 -7.29 4.99 6.28
N ALA A 108 -7.65 3.75 5.98
CA ALA A 108 -7.42 3.15 4.68
C ALA A 108 -8.54 3.57 3.72
N ALA A 109 -8.23 4.43 2.76
CA ALA A 109 -9.15 4.86 1.73
C ALA A 109 -9.03 3.95 0.51
N ASN A 110 -9.99 3.05 0.30
CA ASN A 110 -10.02 2.10 -0.79
C ASN A 110 -10.92 2.59 -1.94
N ASN A 111 -10.60 2.20 -3.16
CA ASN A 111 -11.54 2.25 -4.28
C ASN A 111 -12.46 1.00 -4.24
N ARG A 112 -13.01 0.59 -5.38
CA ARG A 112 -13.86 -0.61 -5.47
C ARG A 112 -13.12 -1.92 -5.16
N ASN A 113 -11.77 -1.89 -5.14
CA ASN A 113 -10.93 -3.00 -4.72
C ASN A 113 -10.76 -2.93 -3.20
N ASP A 114 -11.72 -3.47 -2.47
CA ASP A 114 -11.95 -3.26 -1.05
C ASP A 114 -11.73 -4.51 -0.18
N VAL A 115 -10.86 -5.43 -0.62
CA VAL A 115 -10.55 -6.69 0.10
C VAL A 115 -10.10 -6.46 1.54
N PHE A 116 -9.39 -5.36 1.79
CA PHE A 116 -8.95 -5.02 3.14
C PHE A 116 -10.11 -4.51 4.01
N LEU A 117 -11.03 -3.72 3.46
CA LEU A 117 -12.24 -3.30 4.18
C LEU A 117 -13.11 -4.52 4.53
N GLU A 118 -13.24 -5.47 3.62
CA GLU A 118 -13.92 -6.74 3.89
C GLU A 118 -13.26 -7.49 5.05
N TYR A 119 -11.94 -7.59 5.06
CA TYR A 119 -11.19 -8.17 6.17
C TYR A 119 -11.47 -7.45 7.49
N LEU A 120 -11.44 -6.12 7.53
CA LEU A 120 -11.75 -5.36 8.74
C LEU A 120 -13.16 -5.67 9.28
N ASN A 121 -14.12 -5.87 8.39
CA ASN A 121 -15.51 -6.14 8.78
C ASN A 121 -15.77 -7.60 9.17
N THR A 122 -15.02 -8.54 8.62
CA THR A 122 -15.32 -9.99 8.74
C THR A 122 -14.26 -10.81 9.46
N GLY A 123 -13.04 -10.30 9.57
CA GLY A 123 -11.88 -11.06 10.03
C GLY A 123 -11.35 -12.06 9.02
N THR A 124 -11.97 -12.17 7.83
CA THR A 124 -11.57 -13.12 6.79
C THR A 124 -10.97 -12.38 5.61
N TYR A 125 -9.77 -12.75 5.23
CA TYR A 125 -9.10 -12.19 4.04
C TYR A 125 -9.39 -13.04 2.80
N THR A 126 -10.07 -12.44 1.82
CA THR A 126 -10.48 -13.11 0.59
C THR A 126 -9.97 -12.32 -0.63
N PRO A 127 -8.75 -12.59 -1.11
CA PRO A 127 -8.24 -11.99 -2.34
C PRO A 127 -9.14 -12.28 -3.53
N ARG A 128 -9.25 -11.33 -4.45
CA ARG A 128 -10.04 -11.47 -5.67
C ARG A 128 -9.43 -10.67 -6.81
N PRO A 129 -9.75 -10.99 -8.08
CA PRO A 129 -9.28 -10.22 -9.21
C PRO A 129 -9.61 -8.73 -9.06
N SER A 130 -8.65 -7.87 -9.36
CA SER A 130 -8.86 -6.42 -9.31
C SER A 130 -9.83 -5.97 -10.40
N VAL A 131 -10.58 -4.91 -10.11
CA VAL A 131 -11.49 -4.26 -11.07
C VAL A 131 -10.96 -2.86 -11.39
N ALA A 132 -11.03 -2.48 -12.66
CA ALA A 132 -10.58 -1.18 -13.14
C ALA A 132 -11.42 -0.05 -12.54
N THR A 133 -10.76 1.02 -12.06
CA THR A 133 -11.38 2.22 -11.49
C THR A 133 -10.71 3.51 -11.96
N LEU A 134 -11.32 4.66 -11.66
CA LEU A 134 -10.69 5.97 -11.90
C LEU A 134 -9.40 6.16 -11.10
N ALA A 135 -9.28 5.53 -9.93
CA ALA A 135 -8.08 5.55 -9.10
C ALA A 135 -7.20 4.33 -9.39
N ASN A 136 -6.84 4.12 -10.65
CA ASN A 136 -6.24 2.90 -11.17
C ASN A 136 -4.91 2.50 -10.50
N ALA A 137 -4.16 3.45 -9.95
CA ALA A 137 -2.95 3.15 -9.18
C ALA A 137 -3.23 2.34 -7.88
N MET A 138 -4.49 2.31 -7.44
CA MET A 138 -4.97 1.56 -6.27
C MET A 138 -5.79 0.31 -6.65
N ASP A 139 -5.79 -0.10 -7.93
CA ASP A 139 -6.49 -1.30 -8.41
C ASP A 139 -5.66 -2.54 -8.07
N VAL A 140 -5.81 -3.02 -6.85
CA VAL A 140 -5.12 -4.18 -6.31
C VAL A 140 -6.12 -5.10 -5.62
N GLY A 141 -6.23 -6.33 -6.10
CA GLY A 141 -7.15 -7.35 -5.57
C GLY A 141 -6.50 -8.29 -4.55
N ASP A 142 -5.16 -8.35 -4.52
CA ASP A 142 -4.35 -9.12 -3.57
C ASP A 142 -3.18 -8.27 -3.04
N PRO A 143 -3.43 -7.37 -2.06
CA PRO A 143 -2.39 -6.51 -1.51
C PRO A 143 -1.24 -7.30 -0.87
N SER A 144 -0.07 -7.29 -1.49
CA SER A 144 1.09 -8.06 -1.02
C SER A 144 1.62 -7.65 0.37
N ASN A 145 1.34 -6.43 0.80
CA ASN A 145 1.73 -5.97 2.13
C ASN A 145 0.72 -6.34 3.24
N PHE A 146 -0.41 -6.95 2.89
CA PHE A 146 -1.36 -7.44 3.90
C PHE A 146 -0.71 -8.45 4.84
N ALA A 147 0.08 -9.38 4.32
CA ALA A 147 0.81 -10.35 5.14
C ALA A 147 1.73 -9.68 6.18
N ARG A 148 2.35 -8.53 5.83
CA ARG A 148 3.18 -7.78 6.77
C ARG A 148 2.36 -7.09 7.85
N ILE A 149 1.16 -6.60 7.53
CA ILE A 149 0.24 -6.03 8.53
C ILE A 149 -0.15 -7.12 9.52
N ILE A 150 -0.52 -8.31 9.05
CA ILE A 150 -0.85 -9.45 9.93
C ILE A 150 0.34 -9.83 10.81
N ASP A 151 1.56 -9.89 10.25
CA ASP A 151 2.77 -10.23 10.99
C ASP A 151 3.07 -9.22 12.12
N LEU A 152 2.92 -7.92 11.84
CA LEU A 152 3.12 -6.86 12.84
C LEU A 152 2.19 -6.99 14.06
N PHE A 153 1.02 -7.54 13.87
CA PHE A 153 0.04 -7.74 14.94
C PHE A 153 -0.01 -9.20 15.43
N GLY A 154 0.82 -10.07 14.87
CA GLY A 154 0.81 -11.53 15.16
C GLY A 154 1.13 -11.91 16.60
N ALA A 155 1.77 -11.02 17.38
CA ALA A 155 2.07 -11.25 18.78
C ALA A 155 0.87 -11.01 19.72
N PHE A 156 -0.21 -10.41 19.25
CA PHE A 156 -1.41 -10.16 20.04
C PHE A 156 -2.33 -11.40 20.11
N ASN A 157 -3.10 -11.52 21.17
CA ASN A 157 -4.07 -12.61 21.31
C ASN A 157 -5.19 -12.58 20.26
N ASP A 158 -5.56 -11.37 19.83
CA ASP A 158 -6.56 -11.14 18.78
C ASP A 158 -6.02 -10.09 17.79
N PRO A 159 -5.22 -10.51 16.80
CA PRO A 159 -4.64 -9.62 15.82
C PRO A 159 -5.67 -8.79 15.05
N HIS A 160 -6.80 -9.39 14.69
CA HIS A 160 -7.87 -8.70 13.95
C HIS A 160 -8.45 -7.54 14.74
N LYS A 161 -8.74 -7.74 16.01
CA LYS A 161 -9.26 -6.71 16.90
C LYS A 161 -8.27 -5.53 17.02
N GLU A 162 -6.99 -5.81 17.17
CA GLU A 162 -5.96 -4.79 17.28
C GLU A 162 -5.76 -4.02 15.97
N ILE A 163 -5.82 -4.71 14.83
CA ILE A 163 -5.80 -4.07 13.51
C ILE A 163 -7.02 -3.13 13.37
N CYS A 164 -8.22 -3.57 13.72
CA CYS A 164 -9.44 -2.74 13.68
C CYS A 164 -9.39 -1.55 14.64
N ALA A 165 -8.71 -1.67 15.77
CA ALA A 165 -8.49 -0.54 16.69
C ALA A 165 -7.56 0.53 16.09
N MET A 166 -6.55 0.10 15.31
CA MET A 166 -5.54 0.98 14.71
C MET A 166 -5.93 1.49 13.33
N ILE A 167 -6.63 0.69 12.52
CA ILE A 167 -6.94 1.01 11.13
C ILE A 167 -8.45 0.94 10.90
N SER A 168 -9.03 2.04 10.42
CA SER A 168 -10.38 2.03 9.84
C SER A 168 -10.30 2.00 8.32
N GLY A 169 -11.28 1.38 7.67
CA GLY A 169 -11.38 1.30 6.22
C GLY A 169 -12.61 2.01 5.67
N HIS A 170 -12.47 2.63 4.51
CA HIS A 170 -13.57 3.22 3.77
C HIS A 170 -13.43 2.88 2.28
N ARG A 171 -14.57 2.69 1.62
CA ARG A 171 -14.62 2.44 0.17
C ARG A 171 -15.31 3.62 -0.53
N TYR A 172 -14.71 4.04 -1.64
CA TYR A 172 -15.23 5.10 -2.49
C TYR A 172 -15.50 4.57 -3.89
N THR A 173 -16.66 4.92 -4.44
CA THR A 173 -17.03 4.62 -5.82
C THR A 173 -16.43 5.63 -6.78
N ASP A 174 -16.33 5.28 -8.07
CA ASP A 174 -15.88 6.21 -9.12
C ASP A 174 -16.75 7.48 -9.21
N LYS A 175 -18.05 7.34 -8.93
CA LYS A 175 -18.97 8.47 -8.90
C LYS A 175 -18.63 9.46 -7.79
N GLU A 176 -18.32 8.97 -6.61
CA GLU A 176 -17.90 9.79 -5.45
C GLU A 176 -16.55 10.44 -5.72
N LEU A 177 -15.59 9.67 -6.25
CA LEU A 177 -14.27 10.19 -6.65
C LEU A 177 -14.41 11.31 -7.68
N ALA A 178 -15.16 11.10 -8.76
CA ALA A 178 -15.38 12.11 -9.78
C ALA A 178 -16.08 13.37 -9.23
N SER A 179 -17.04 13.20 -8.32
CA SER A 179 -17.72 14.30 -7.65
C SER A 179 -16.75 15.12 -6.79
N THR A 180 -15.92 14.42 -6.00
CA THR A 180 -14.93 15.07 -5.13
C THR A 180 -13.88 15.82 -5.94
N ILE A 181 -13.36 15.21 -7.02
CA ILE A 181 -12.41 15.87 -7.91
C ILE A 181 -12.99 17.17 -8.46
N ARG A 182 -14.25 17.15 -8.94
CA ARG A 182 -14.92 18.36 -9.46
C ARG A 182 -15.15 19.43 -8.39
N ALA A 183 -15.40 19.02 -7.14
CA ALA A 183 -15.60 19.94 -6.03
C ALA A 183 -14.31 20.62 -5.56
N VAL A 184 -13.18 19.90 -5.63
CA VAL A 184 -11.87 20.39 -5.17
C VAL A 184 -11.14 21.15 -6.28
N TYR A 185 -11.31 20.74 -7.53
CA TYR A 185 -10.72 21.42 -8.68
C TYR A 185 -11.56 22.64 -9.06
N LYS A 186 -11.13 23.81 -8.62
CA LYS A 186 -11.73 25.12 -8.96
C LYS A 186 -10.69 26.06 -9.52
#